data_1b810280e4664fc1e1442860899a107b
#
_entry.id   1b810280e4664fc1e1442860899a107b
#
_cell.length_a   1.000
_cell.length_b   1.000
_cell.length_c   1.000
_cell.angle_alpha   90.00
_cell.angle_beta   90.00
_cell.angle_gamma   90.00
#
_symmetry.space_group_name_H-M   'P 1'
#
loop_
_entity.id
_entity.type
_entity.pdbx_description
1 polymer ?
#
loop_
_entity_poly.entity_id
_entity_poly.type
_entity_poly.pdbx_seq_one_letter_code
_entity_poly.pdbx_strand_id
1 'polypeptide(L)'
;MVDYYVRNTWAKYGIQKVMMNAKGFFFFKFNSKKGVDDILKNGPWLIRNVPIILKPWTLNPNLLKEDLNNIPVWVKFHDVPLAMFSDDGLSLLATLIGTPKRLDAFTSQMCKESWGRSSFARCMIEVKSDVELKESLTVEIPLLNGTGFTIETIRVEYEWKPPR
;
A
#
# COMPACT_ATOMS: atom_id res chain seq x y z
N MET A 1 -3.67 23.22 8.54
CA MET A 1 -2.57 22.28 8.21
C MET A 1 -2.97 21.29 7.13
N VAL A 2 -3.99 20.44 7.34
CA VAL A 2 -4.47 19.48 6.32
C VAL A 2 -4.85 20.17 5.02
N ASP A 3 -5.66 21.23 5.09
CA ASP A 3 -6.09 22.01 3.91
C ASP A 3 -4.90 22.55 3.11
N TYR A 4 -3.92 23.14 3.78
CA TYR A 4 -2.70 23.66 3.14
C TYR A 4 -1.91 22.55 2.43
N TYR A 5 -1.68 21.43 3.12
CA TYR A 5 -0.96 20.28 2.55
C TYR A 5 -1.67 19.73 1.31
N VAL A 6 -2.98 19.51 1.43
CA VAL A 6 -3.81 18.91 0.37
C VAL A 6 -3.87 19.83 -0.86
N ARG A 7 -4.08 21.13 -0.67
CA ARG A 7 -4.14 22.09 -1.79
C ARG A 7 -2.82 22.19 -2.55
N ASN A 8 -1.69 22.07 -1.85
CA ASN A 8 -0.37 22.09 -2.50
C ASN A 8 -0.01 20.77 -3.16
N THR A 9 -0.24 19.66 -2.45
CA THR A 9 0.20 18.34 -2.90
C THR A 9 -0.73 17.73 -3.94
N TRP A 10 -2.05 17.97 -3.80
CA TRP A 10 -3.06 17.38 -4.66
C TRP A 10 -3.61 18.30 -5.74
N ALA A 11 -3.04 19.50 -5.89
CA ALA A 11 -3.44 20.46 -6.93
C ALA A 11 -3.44 19.83 -8.34
N LYS A 12 -2.41 19.07 -8.66
CA LYS A 12 -2.27 18.36 -9.95
C LYS A 12 -3.33 17.30 -10.21
N TYR A 13 -4.01 16.83 -9.16
CA TYR A 13 -5.08 15.85 -9.26
C TYR A 13 -6.48 16.48 -9.29
N GLY A 14 -6.54 17.81 -9.28
CA GLY A 14 -7.80 18.54 -9.41
C GLY A 14 -8.62 18.66 -8.15
N ILE A 15 -7.97 18.82 -6.99
CA ILE A 15 -8.68 19.12 -5.73
C ILE A 15 -9.49 20.41 -5.84
N GLN A 16 -10.77 20.38 -5.49
CA GLN A 16 -11.67 21.52 -5.52
C GLN A 16 -12.02 22.05 -4.15
N LYS A 17 -12.43 21.17 -3.25
CA LYS A 17 -12.92 21.54 -1.93
C LYS A 17 -12.38 20.62 -0.86
N VAL A 18 -12.12 21.20 0.30
CA VAL A 18 -11.76 20.49 1.53
C VAL A 18 -12.74 20.93 2.61
N MET A 19 -13.34 19.99 3.29
CA MET A 19 -14.30 20.25 4.37
C MET A 19 -14.01 19.31 5.53
N MET A 20 -14.22 19.78 6.74
CA MET A 20 -14.10 18.98 7.96
C MET A 20 -15.46 18.96 8.68
N ASN A 21 -15.86 17.78 9.15
CA ASN A 21 -17.07 17.69 9.99
C ASN A 21 -16.74 17.89 11.48
N ALA A 22 -17.79 17.94 12.31
CA ALA A 22 -17.64 18.12 13.76
C ALA A 22 -16.91 16.98 14.48
N LYS A 23 -16.83 15.79 13.86
CA LYS A 23 -16.10 14.63 14.39
C LYS A 23 -14.64 14.57 13.98
N GLY A 24 -14.15 15.55 13.20
CA GLY A 24 -12.77 15.63 12.76
C GLY A 24 -12.43 14.82 11.51
N PHE A 25 -13.44 14.35 10.77
CA PHE A 25 -13.23 13.73 9.47
C PHE A 25 -13.14 14.78 8.37
N PHE A 26 -12.23 14.57 7.43
CA PHE A 26 -12.06 15.43 6.27
C PHE A 26 -12.73 14.84 5.03
N PHE A 27 -13.35 15.71 4.24
CA PHE A 27 -13.94 15.37 2.95
C PHE A 27 -13.23 16.16 1.86
N PHE A 28 -12.83 15.46 0.81
CA PHE A 28 -12.10 16.04 -0.31
C PHE A 28 -12.89 15.86 -1.59
N LYS A 29 -13.16 16.96 -2.27
CA LYS A 29 -13.85 16.95 -3.55
C LYS A 29 -12.86 17.24 -4.68
N PHE A 30 -12.87 16.39 -5.68
CA PHE A 30 -12.06 16.52 -6.90
C PHE A 30 -12.94 16.85 -8.09
N ASN A 31 -12.35 17.46 -9.12
CA ASN A 31 -13.07 17.81 -10.35
C ASN A 31 -13.28 16.63 -11.30
N SER A 32 -12.63 15.48 -11.06
CA SER A 32 -12.76 14.29 -11.89
C SER A 32 -12.63 12.99 -11.08
N LYS A 33 -13.24 11.92 -11.57
CA LYS A 33 -13.10 10.59 -11.02
C LYS A 33 -11.64 10.09 -11.12
N LYS A 34 -10.96 10.43 -12.21
CA LYS A 34 -9.54 10.09 -12.40
C LYS A 34 -8.68 10.68 -11.28
N GLY A 35 -8.90 11.92 -10.89
CA GLY A 35 -8.19 12.56 -9.79
C GLY A 35 -8.38 11.81 -8.47
N VAL A 36 -9.61 11.38 -8.16
CA VAL A 36 -9.90 10.55 -6.99
C VAL A 36 -9.15 9.23 -7.04
N ASP A 37 -9.23 8.52 -8.17
CA ASP A 37 -8.56 7.23 -8.35
C ASP A 37 -7.05 7.36 -8.22
N ASP A 38 -6.45 8.40 -8.79
CA ASP A 38 -5.01 8.66 -8.70
C ASP A 38 -4.57 8.94 -7.27
N ILE A 39 -5.33 9.72 -6.50
CA ILE A 39 -5.05 9.98 -5.09
C ILE A 39 -5.11 8.68 -4.26
N LEU A 40 -6.11 7.84 -4.50
CA LEU A 40 -6.24 6.57 -3.79
C LEU A 40 -5.12 5.59 -4.15
N LYS A 41 -4.55 5.68 -5.34
CA LYS A 41 -3.48 4.80 -5.83
C LYS A 41 -2.07 5.26 -5.45
N ASN A 42 -1.82 6.55 -5.37
CA ASN A 42 -0.47 7.11 -5.29
C ASN A 42 0.02 7.41 -3.87
N GLY A 43 -0.72 7.01 -2.83
CA GLY A 43 -0.26 7.14 -1.46
C GLY A 43 1.05 6.38 -1.15
N PRO A 44 1.57 6.41 0.06
CA PRO A 44 0.96 7.04 1.23
C PRO A 44 1.10 8.56 1.24
N TRP A 45 0.07 9.22 1.73
CA TRP A 45 0.06 10.66 1.92
C TRP A 45 0.33 10.94 3.40
N LEU A 46 1.42 11.63 3.70
CA LEU A 46 1.89 11.85 5.06
C LEU A 46 1.86 13.34 5.42
N ILE A 47 1.24 13.67 6.55
CA ILE A 47 1.32 14.98 7.15
C ILE A 47 2.08 14.84 8.47
N ARG A 48 3.25 15.46 8.59
CA ARG A 48 4.13 15.34 9.76
C ARG A 48 4.40 13.88 10.14
N ASN A 49 4.68 13.05 9.14
CA ASN A 49 4.93 11.63 9.31
C ASN A 49 3.72 10.79 9.79
N VAL A 50 2.52 11.36 9.76
CA VAL A 50 1.26 10.64 10.06
C VAL A 50 0.51 10.42 8.77
N PRO A 51 0.12 9.17 8.43
CA PRO A 51 -0.60 8.91 7.19
C PRO A 51 -2.03 9.43 7.24
N ILE A 52 -2.48 9.93 6.09
CA ILE A 52 -3.88 10.21 5.85
C ILE A 52 -4.51 8.91 5.34
N ILE A 53 -5.46 8.37 6.08
CA ILE A 53 -6.21 7.18 5.65
C ILE A 53 -7.38 7.64 4.79
N LEU A 54 -7.34 7.28 3.51
CA LEU A 54 -8.32 7.70 2.53
C LEU A 54 -9.28 6.55 2.21
N LYS A 55 -10.56 6.86 2.15
CA LYS A 55 -11.60 5.94 1.68
C LYS A 55 -12.46 6.67 0.63
N PRO A 56 -12.92 5.97 -0.43
CA PRO A 56 -13.88 6.57 -1.35
C PRO A 56 -15.18 6.90 -0.62
N TRP A 57 -15.77 8.04 -0.94
CA TRP A 57 -17.04 8.44 -0.36
C TRP A 57 -18.18 7.55 -0.90
N THR A 58 -19.07 7.12 0.02
CA THR A 58 -20.28 6.38 -0.30
C THR A 58 -21.48 7.03 0.38
N LEU A 59 -22.70 6.71 -0.06
CA LEU A 59 -23.95 7.26 0.51
C LEU A 59 -24.15 6.92 1.99
N ASN A 60 -23.56 5.81 2.46
CA ASN A 60 -23.58 5.40 3.86
C ASN A 60 -22.15 5.25 4.40
N PRO A 61 -21.39 6.36 4.53
CA PRO A 61 -20.03 6.28 5.04
C PRO A 61 -20.08 5.90 6.52
N ASN A 62 -19.50 4.77 6.86
CA ASN A 62 -19.29 4.41 8.26
C ASN A 62 -18.08 5.22 8.78
N LEU A 63 -18.35 6.37 9.38
CA LEU A 63 -17.36 7.28 9.93
C LEU A 63 -16.99 6.90 11.39
N LEU A 64 -16.93 5.62 11.69
CA LEU A 64 -16.50 5.15 12.99
C LEU A 64 -14.98 5.05 13.07
N LYS A 65 -14.41 5.63 14.11
CA LYS A 65 -12.97 5.50 14.40
C LYS A 65 -12.55 4.04 14.67
N GLU A 66 -13.49 3.16 14.86
CA GLU A 66 -13.30 1.74 15.16
C GLU A 66 -12.71 0.95 13.98
N ASP A 67 -12.88 1.44 12.74
CA ASP A 67 -12.32 0.79 11.54
C ASP A 67 -10.82 1.02 11.33
N LEU A 68 -10.14 1.67 12.26
CA LEU A 68 -8.69 1.94 12.18
C LEU A 68 -7.82 0.75 12.61
N ASN A 69 -8.42 -0.40 12.89
CA ASN A 69 -7.67 -1.62 13.21
C ASN A 69 -6.93 -2.18 11.99
N ASN A 70 -7.41 -1.89 10.78
CA ASN A 70 -6.79 -2.29 9.53
C ASN A 70 -6.27 -1.05 8.81
N ILE A 71 -4.97 -0.98 8.63
CA ILE A 71 -4.29 0.20 8.09
C ILE A 71 -3.56 -0.19 6.80
N PRO A 72 -3.84 0.46 5.65
CA PRO A 72 -3.09 0.24 4.44
C PRO A 72 -1.69 0.87 4.56
N VAL A 73 -0.66 0.08 4.31
CA VAL A 73 0.72 0.52 4.30
C VAL A 73 1.41 0.11 3.02
N TRP A 74 2.33 0.94 2.53
CA TRP A 74 3.23 0.56 1.45
C TRP A 74 4.41 -0.21 2.02
N VAL A 75 4.67 -1.35 1.43
CA VAL A 75 5.72 -2.29 1.85
C VAL A 75 6.63 -2.57 0.66
N LYS A 76 7.93 -2.60 0.90
CA LYS A 76 8.93 -3.02 -0.06
C LYS A 76 9.47 -4.39 0.32
N PHE A 77 9.40 -5.33 -0.61
CA PHE A 77 10.07 -6.62 -0.49
C PHE A 77 11.41 -6.56 -1.20
N HIS A 78 12.49 -6.74 -0.45
CA HIS A 78 13.85 -6.75 -0.97
C HIS A 78 14.33 -8.18 -1.22
N ASP A 79 15.16 -8.34 -2.25
CA ASP A 79 15.77 -9.61 -2.62
C ASP A 79 14.73 -10.69 -2.99
N VAL A 80 13.66 -10.27 -3.66
CA VAL A 80 12.62 -11.20 -4.11
C VAL A 80 13.19 -12.12 -5.18
N PRO A 81 13.14 -13.44 -4.97
CA PRO A 81 13.57 -14.42 -5.97
C PRO A 81 12.82 -14.25 -7.28
N LEU A 82 13.52 -14.48 -8.38
CA LEU A 82 12.93 -14.31 -9.71
C LEU A 82 11.64 -15.12 -9.91
N ALA A 83 11.61 -16.33 -9.38
CA ALA A 83 10.45 -17.20 -9.45
C ALA A 83 9.20 -16.63 -8.75
N MET A 84 9.37 -15.75 -7.77
CA MET A 84 8.28 -15.11 -7.04
C MET A 84 7.96 -13.69 -7.52
N PHE A 85 8.72 -13.15 -8.47
CA PHE A 85 8.51 -11.81 -9.00
C PHE A 85 7.40 -11.82 -10.06
N SER A 86 6.18 -12.07 -9.63
CA SER A 86 4.95 -12.11 -10.41
C SER A 86 3.78 -11.61 -9.55
N ASP A 87 2.64 -11.32 -10.18
CA ASP A 87 1.44 -10.90 -9.44
C ASP A 87 1.06 -11.93 -8.37
N ASP A 88 1.06 -13.21 -8.71
CA ASP A 88 0.72 -14.30 -7.79
C ASP A 88 1.78 -14.48 -6.69
N GLY A 89 3.05 -14.47 -7.06
CA GLY A 89 4.15 -14.63 -6.10
C GLY A 89 4.21 -13.48 -5.10
N LEU A 90 4.08 -12.24 -5.55
CA LEU A 90 4.07 -11.07 -4.68
C LEU A 90 2.81 -11.00 -3.81
N SER A 91 1.67 -11.42 -4.35
CA SER A 91 0.42 -11.55 -3.59
C SER A 91 0.57 -12.57 -2.46
N LEU A 92 1.20 -13.71 -2.72
CA LEU A 92 1.49 -14.73 -1.72
C LEU A 92 2.38 -14.19 -0.60
N LEU A 93 3.45 -13.45 -0.94
CA LEU A 93 4.30 -12.79 0.06
C LEU A 93 3.51 -11.80 0.90
N ALA A 94 2.67 -11.02 0.26
CA ALA A 94 1.84 -10.02 0.95
C ALA A 94 0.86 -10.67 1.94
N THR A 95 0.31 -11.85 1.63
CA THR A 95 -0.60 -12.57 2.56
C THR A 95 0.07 -12.97 3.86
N LEU A 96 1.38 -13.15 3.86
CA LEU A 96 2.15 -13.46 5.08
C LEU A 96 2.26 -12.26 6.02
N ILE A 97 2.02 -11.06 5.52
CA ILE A 97 2.06 -9.79 6.27
C ILE A 97 0.65 -9.32 6.67
N GLY A 98 -0.29 -9.38 5.74
CA GLY A 98 -1.65 -8.90 5.93
C GLY A 98 -2.53 -9.19 4.73
N THR A 99 -3.45 -8.30 4.41
CA THR A 99 -4.34 -8.44 3.25
C THR A 99 -3.77 -7.68 2.06
N PRO A 100 -3.39 -8.35 0.97
CA PRO A 100 -2.89 -7.68 -0.23
C PRO A 100 -3.96 -6.76 -0.82
N LYS A 101 -3.58 -5.54 -1.20
CA LYS A 101 -4.47 -4.60 -1.88
C LYS A 101 -4.09 -4.38 -3.33
N ARG A 102 -2.82 -4.02 -3.59
CA ARG A 102 -2.33 -3.77 -4.95
C ARG A 102 -0.80 -3.69 -5.00
N LEU A 103 -0.27 -3.85 -6.20
CA LEU A 103 1.12 -3.49 -6.53
C LEU A 103 1.17 -2.03 -6.94
N ASP A 104 2.33 -1.37 -6.77
CA ASP A 104 2.52 -0.08 -7.41
C ASP A 104 2.63 -0.25 -8.94
N ALA A 105 2.47 0.84 -9.69
CA ALA A 105 2.43 0.78 -11.15
C ALA A 105 3.74 0.22 -11.74
N PHE A 106 4.87 0.57 -11.17
CA PHE A 106 6.18 0.12 -11.65
C PHE A 106 6.40 -1.37 -11.39
N THR A 107 6.08 -1.85 -10.18
CA THR A 107 6.15 -3.27 -9.84
C THR A 107 5.19 -4.10 -10.69
N SER A 108 3.96 -3.62 -10.88
CA SER A 108 2.96 -4.28 -11.73
C SER A 108 3.42 -4.39 -13.18
N GLN A 109 4.05 -3.35 -13.71
CA GLN A 109 4.60 -3.37 -15.06
C GLN A 109 5.73 -4.39 -15.20
N MET A 110 6.67 -4.41 -14.23
CA MET A 110 7.75 -5.40 -14.24
C MET A 110 7.23 -6.84 -14.21
N CYS A 111 6.17 -7.11 -13.45
CA CYS A 111 5.54 -8.42 -13.43
C CYS A 111 4.94 -8.82 -14.78
N LYS A 112 4.29 -7.88 -15.46
CA LYS A 112 3.66 -8.11 -16.76
C LYS A 112 4.67 -8.34 -17.87
N GLU A 113 5.74 -7.56 -17.88
CA GLU A 113 6.76 -7.60 -18.93
C GLU A 113 7.84 -8.65 -18.66
N SER A 114 7.90 -9.21 -17.46
CA SER A 114 8.96 -10.11 -17.00
C SER A 114 10.36 -9.53 -17.20
N TRP A 115 10.48 -8.20 -17.11
CA TRP A 115 11.67 -7.45 -17.46
C TRP A 115 11.87 -6.24 -16.55
N GLY A 116 13.09 -5.78 -16.42
CA GLY A 116 13.42 -4.52 -15.77
C GLY A 116 13.34 -4.58 -14.25
N ARG A 117 13.76 -5.67 -13.64
CA ARG A 117 13.69 -5.86 -12.18
C ARG A 117 14.32 -4.72 -11.41
N SER A 118 13.56 -4.19 -10.48
CA SER A 118 14.06 -3.35 -9.41
C SER A 118 14.70 -4.19 -8.32
N SER A 119 15.49 -3.55 -7.44
CA SER A 119 16.02 -4.17 -6.24
C SER A 119 14.92 -4.54 -5.22
N PHE A 120 13.70 -4.06 -5.40
CA PHE A 120 12.56 -4.35 -4.54
C PHE A 120 11.24 -4.40 -5.33
N ALA A 121 10.27 -5.09 -4.77
CA ALA A 121 8.86 -5.04 -5.19
C ALA A 121 8.07 -4.22 -4.16
N ARG A 122 7.22 -3.32 -4.63
CA ARG A 122 6.44 -2.43 -3.76
C ARG A 122 4.96 -2.78 -3.82
N CYS A 123 4.39 -3.11 -2.67
CA CYS A 123 3.01 -3.55 -2.52
C CYS A 123 2.28 -2.73 -1.46
N MET A 124 1.01 -2.46 -1.69
CA MET A 124 0.13 -1.95 -0.64
C MET A 124 -0.54 -3.13 0.06
N ILE A 125 -0.38 -3.20 1.37
CA ILE A 125 -0.89 -4.27 2.22
C ILE A 125 -1.67 -3.65 3.37
N GLU A 126 -2.85 -4.17 3.64
CA GLU A 126 -3.62 -3.79 4.82
C GLU A 126 -3.17 -4.63 6.00
N VAL A 127 -2.60 -3.98 7.00
CA VAL A 127 -2.08 -4.62 8.22
C VAL A 127 -2.94 -4.27 9.43
N LYS A 128 -2.97 -5.18 10.40
CA LYS A 128 -3.63 -4.91 11.69
C LYS A 128 -2.72 -4.09 12.58
N SER A 129 -3.29 -3.07 13.23
CA SER A 129 -2.53 -2.17 14.12
C SER A 129 -2.01 -2.84 15.39
N ASP A 130 -2.62 -3.94 15.81
CA ASP A 130 -2.32 -4.70 17.02
C ASP A 130 -1.38 -5.90 16.81
N VAL A 131 -0.99 -6.15 15.55
CA VAL A 131 -0.11 -7.29 15.20
C VAL A 131 1.32 -6.80 14.98
N GLU A 132 2.27 -7.58 15.45
CA GLU A 132 3.69 -7.32 15.19
C GLU A 132 4.01 -7.44 13.70
N LEU A 133 4.68 -6.42 13.18
CA LEU A 133 5.07 -6.38 11.77
C LEU A 133 6.38 -7.16 11.56
N LYS A 134 6.34 -8.14 10.67
CA LYS A 134 7.51 -8.95 10.33
C LYS A 134 8.50 -8.14 9.49
N GLU A 135 9.77 -8.18 9.84
CA GLU A 135 10.85 -7.51 9.10
C GLU A 135 11.53 -8.42 8.07
N SER A 136 11.27 -9.72 8.13
CA SER A 136 11.74 -10.69 7.16
C SER A 136 10.72 -11.81 6.97
N LEU A 137 10.74 -12.40 5.78
CA LEU A 137 9.95 -13.57 5.42
C LEU A 137 10.89 -14.67 4.93
N THR A 138 10.66 -15.90 5.37
CA THR A 138 11.38 -17.07 4.87
C THR A 138 10.41 -17.89 4.02
N VAL A 139 10.80 -18.15 2.77
CA VAL A 139 9.96 -18.87 1.81
C VAL A 139 10.73 -20.04 1.19
N GLU A 140 10.00 -21.10 0.88
CA GLU A 140 10.51 -22.26 0.17
C GLU A 140 10.12 -22.16 -1.30
N ILE A 141 11.11 -22.25 -2.19
CA ILE A 141 10.90 -22.16 -3.63
C ILE A 141 11.27 -23.49 -4.26
N PRO A 142 10.32 -24.18 -4.94
CA PRO A 142 10.61 -25.42 -5.65
C PRO A 142 11.70 -25.23 -6.69
N LEU A 143 12.62 -26.20 -6.76
CA LEU A 143 13.64 -26.22 -7.81
C LEU A 143 12.99 -26.58 -9.16
N LEU A 144 13.49 -25.97 -10.24
CA LEU A 144 12.99 -26.20 -11.60
C LEU A 144 13.18 -27.65 -12.08
N ASN A 145 14.11 -28.40 -11.48
CA ASN A 145 14.34 -29.79 -11.79
C ASN A 145 13.36 -30.79 -11.14
N GLY A 146 12.36 -30.28 -10.40
CA GLY A 146 11.33 -31.08 -9.75
C GLY A 146 11.76 -31.82 -8.49
N THR A 147 13.01 -31.70 -8.04
CA THR A 147 13.54 -32.34 -6.83
C THR A 147 14.00 -31.31 -5.81
N GLY A 148 13.27 -31.21 -4.70
CA GLY A 148 13.63 -30.33 -3.60
C GLY A 148 13.22 -28.87 -3.81
N PHE A 149 13.69 -28.00 -2.91
CA PHE A 149 13.42 -26.57 -2.89
C PHE A 149 14.61 -25.81 -2.31
N THR A 150 14.67 -24.51 -2.56
CA THR A 150 15.58 -23.59 -1.89
C THR A 150 14.84 -22.78 -0.85
N ILE A 151 15.53 -22.41 0.23
CA ILE A 151 15.00 -21.50 1.25
C ILE A 151 15.58 -20.12 1.00
N GLU A 152 14.69 -19.16 0.80
CA GLU A 152 15.06 -17.77 0.55
C GLU A 152 14.50 -16.86 1.63
N THR A 153 15.31 -15.89 2.05
CA THR A 153 14.88 -14.86 3.02
C THR A 153 14.67 -13.54 2.31
N ILE A 154 13.48 -12.97 2.50
CA ILE A 154 13.06 -11.70 1.89
C ILE A 154 12.98 -10.66 3.00
N ARG A 155 13.72 -9.56 2.85
CA ARG A 155 13.66 -8.45 3.77
C ARG A 155 12.44 -7.59 3.49
N VAL A 156 11.70 -7.24 4.54
CA VAL A 156 10.48 -6.42 4.47
C VAL A 156 10.75 -5.04 5.03
N GLU A 157 10.52 -4.02 4.22
CA GLU A 157 10.65 -2.62 4.61
C GLU A 157 9.28 -1.95 4.55
N TYR A 158 8.85 -1.34 5.65
CA TYR A 158 7.61 -0.58 5.72
C TYR A 158 7.93 0.90 5.53
N GLU A 159 7.27 1.55 4.58
CA GLU A 159 7.45 2.99 4.38
C GLU A 159 6.94 3.80 5.57
N TRP A 160 6.01 3.20 6.31
CA TRP A 160 5.52 3.74 7.56
C TRP A 160 5.01 2.59 8.44
N LYS A 161 5.25 2.68 9.75
CA LYS A 161 4.73 1.71 10.73
C LYS A 161 3.68 2.39 11.60
N PRO A 162 2.51 1.75 11.83
CA PRO A 162 1.53 2.27 12.79
C PRO A 162 2.15 2.44 14.17
N PRO A 163 1.89 3.55 14.88
CA PRO A 163 2.30 3.68 16.26
C PRO A 163 1.55 2.65 17.12
N ARG A 164 2.24 2.08 18.06
CA ARG A 164 1.69 1.15 19.06
C ARG A 164 1.31 1.88 20.33
#